data_1f77c0b889a1e001769d352a24f233d6
#
_entry.id   1f77c0b889a1e001769d352a24f233d6
#
_cell.length_a   1.000
_cell.length_b   1.000
_cell.length_c   1.000
_cell.angle_alpha   90.00
_cell.angle_beta   90.00
_cell.angle_gamma   90.00
#
_symmetry.space_group_name_H-M   'P 1'
#
loop_
_entity.id
_entity.type
_entity.pdbx_description
1 polymer ?
#
loop_
_entity_poly.entity_id
_entity_poly.type
_entity_poly.pdbx_seq_one_letter_code
_entity_poly.pdbx_strand_id
1 'polypeptide(L)'
;MLIFLCPSWRINMREKENLTMLGSKNTKYSTDYAPEVLESFSNKHPGNDYYVKFNCPEFTSLCPITGQPDFANIIINYVPDERLVESKSLKLYLFSFREHGDFHEDVVNIIMKDLIKLLDPKYIEVWGKFLPRGGLSIDPYCNYGKPGTRWEQAAWDRLASHDMFPEKVDNR
;
A
#
# COMPACT_ATOMS: atom_id res chain seq x y z
N MET A 1 27.28 47.88 -9.23
CA MET A 1 27.09 46.47 -9.65
C MET A 1 26.81 45.66 -8.40
N LEU A 2 25.52 45.58 -8.01
CA LEU A 2 25.08 44.83 -6.83
C LEU A 2 24.90 43.36 -7.21
N ILE A 3 25.72 42.50 -6.65
CA ILE A 3 25.59 41.02 -6.74
C ILE A 3 24.53 40.61 -5.77
N PHE A 4 23.34 40.22 -6.24
CA PHE A 4 22.33 39.55 -5.46
C PHE A 4 22.84 38.14 -5.14
N LEU A 5 23.29 37.93 -3.92
CA LEU A 5 23.53 36.60 -3.36
C LEU A 5 22.18 35.96 -3.13
N CYS A 6 21.88 34.96 -3.93
CA CYS A 6 20.75 34.08 -3.76
C CYS A 6 20.89 33.33 -2.41
N PRO A 7 19.89 33.37 -1.49
CA PRO A 7 20.00 32.63 -0.26
C PRO A 7 20.04 31.14 -0.56
N SER A 8 21.14 30.48 -0.19
CA SER A 8 21.25 29.03 -0.21
C SER A 8 20.08 28.42 0.57
N TRP A 9 19.16 27.79 -0.14
CA TRP A 9 18.16 26.92 0.45
C TRP A 9 18.92 25.75 1.09
N ARG A 10 19.38 25.93 2.32
CA ARG A 10 19.72 24.79 3.17
C ARG A 10 18.43 24.06 3.40
N ILE A 11 18.22 22.98 2.64
CA ILE A 11 17.27 21.94 3.01
C ILE A 11 17.73 21.50 4.40
N ASN A 12 17.02 21.97 5.41
CA ASN A 12 17.19 21.51 6.77
C ASN A 12 16.82 20.02 6.72
N MET A 13 17.84 19.15 6.61
CA MET A 13 17.66 17.70 6.77
C MET A 13 17.29 17.49 8.23
N ARG A 14 16.00 17.74 8.53
CA ARG A 14 15.41 17.34 9.78
C ARG A 14 15.65 15.86 9.94
N GLU A 15 16.05 15.50 11.14
CA GLU A 15 16.35 14.19 11.66
C GLU A 15 15.71 13.08 10.81
N LYS A 16 16.57 12.28 10.20
CA LYS A 16 16.14 11.07 9.48
C LYS A 16 15.51 10.19 10.55
N GLU A 17 14.18 10.25 10.65
CA GLU A 17 13.45 9.28 11.46
C GLU A 17 13.91 7.93 10.96
N ASN A 18 14.60 7.16 11.74
CA ASN A 18 15.22 5.86 11.59
C ASN A 18 14.82 5.03 10.33
N LEU A 19 14.76 5.71 9.16
CA LEU A 19 14.46 5.08 7.88
C LEU A 19 15.72 4.41 7.37
N THR A 20 15.78 3.09 7.49
CA THR A 20 16.98 2.31 7.17
C THR A 20 17.09 2.04 5.68
N MET A 21 15.97 2.00 4.96
CA MET A 21 15.93 1.67 3.53
C MET A 21 16.18 2.88 2.64
N LEU A 22 15.88 4.09 3.10
CA LEU A 22 16.04 5.31 2.30
C LEU A 22 17.53 5.65 2.12
N GLY A 23 18.01 5.59 0.86
CA GLY A 23 19.39 5.94 0.50
C GLY A 23 20.42 4.81 0.69
N SER A 24 20.02 3.59 1.10
CA SER A 24 20.94 2.45 1.14
C SER A 24 21.34 2.02 -0.29
N LYS A 25 22.67 1.85 -0.53
CA LYS A 25 23.19 1.43 -1.83
C LYS A 25 22.96 -0.08 -2.09
N ASN A 26 22.84 -0.89 -1.03
CA ASN A 26 22.62 -2.34 -1.11
C ASN A 26 21.20 -2.66 -0.63
N THR A 27 20.27 -2.81 -1.56
CA THR A 27 18.90 -3.27 -1.28
C THR A 27 18.86 -4.79 -1.44
N LYS A 28 18.56 -5.51 -0.36
CA LYS A 28 18.25 -6.95 -0.44
C LYS A 28 16.76 -7.08 -0.77
N TYR A 29 16.46 -7.86 -1.80
CA TYR A 29 15.11 -8.28 -2.12
C TYR A 29 14.88 -9.65 -1.48
N SER A 30 13.89 -9.77 -0.59
CA SER A 30 13.38 -11.05 -0.14
C SER A 30 12.24 -11.48 -1.06
N THR A 31 12.21 -12.74 -1.42
CA THR A 31 11.07 -13.35 -2.13
C THR A 31 10.11 -14.06 -1.17
N ASP A 32 10.52 -14.21 0.09
CA ASP A 32 9.70 -14.73 1.17
C ASP A 32 9.01 -13.56 1.88
N TYR A 33 7.74 -13.75 2.25
CA TYR A 33 6.93 -12.75 2.94
C TYR A 33 7.65 -12.13 4.14
N ALA A 34 7.82 -10.81 4.10
CA ALA A 34 8.67 -10.07 5.03
C ALA A 34 8.01 -8.74 5.49
N PRO A 35 7.00 -8.79 6.36
CA PRO A 35 6.32 -7.58 6.84
C PRO A 35 7.23 -6.66 7.66
N GLU A 36 8.32 -7.19 8.22
CA GLU A 36 9.31 -6.44 9.00
C GLU A 36 10.12 -5.42 8.18
N VAL A 37 10.09 -5.50 6.85
CA VAL A 37 10.75 -4.51 5.98
C VAL A 37 9.99 -3.21 5.85
N LEU A 38 8.71 -3.20 6.27
CA LEU A 38 7.87 -2.01 6.21
C LEU A 38 8.36 -0.93 7.16
N GLU A 39 8.52 0.28 6.65
CA GLU A 39 8.90 1.47 7.40
C GLU A 39 7.85 2.56 7.27
N SER A 40 7.77 3.43 8.25
CA SER A 40 6.88 4.57 8.25
C SER A 40 7.58 5.82 8.78
N PHE A 41 7.05 6.99 8.42
CA PHE A 41 7.53 8.29 8.87
C PHE A 41 6.38 9.18 9.30
N SER A 42 6.68 10.25 10.05
CA SER A 42 5.66 11.14 10.61
C SER A 42 4.92 11.92 9.54
N ASN A 43 3.59 11.97 9.66
CA ASN A 43 2.74 12.86 8.88
C ASN A 43 2.88 14.29 9.41
N LYS A 44 3.26 15.23 8.57
CA LYS A 44 3.37 16.64 8.93
C LYS A 44 2.03 17.38 8.94
N HIS A 45 0.96 16.73 8.48
CA HIS A 45 -0.37 17.31 8.34
C HIS A 45 -1.47 16.41 8.91
N PRO A 46 -1.36 15.94 10.18
CA PRO A 46 -2.32 14.97 10.74
C PRO A 46 -3.73 15.57 10.90
N GLY A 47 -3.84 16.90 10.97
CA GLY A 47 -5.12 17.62 11.02
C GLY A 47 -5.86 17.71 9.68
N ASN A 48 -5.20 17.38 8.57
CA ASN A 48 -5.82 17.39 7.26
C ASN A 48 -6.23 15.99 6.84
N ASP A 49 -7.42 15.88 6.25
CA ASP A 49 -7.84 14.64 5.61
C ASP A 49 -7.51 14.69 4.12
N TYR A 50 -6.66 13.76 3.69
CA TYR A 50 -6.27 13.60 2.30
C TYR A 50 -5.97 12.14 2.01
N TYR A 51 -6.15 11.74 0.75
CA TYR A 51 -5.82 10.40 0.29
C TYR A 51 -4.39 10.30 -0.20
N VAL A 52 -3.74 9.20 0.18
CA VAL A 52 -2.52 8.71 -0.46
C VAL A 52 -2.89 7.45 -1.24
N LYS A 53 -2.58 7.43 -2.54
CA LYS A 53 -2.86 6.30 -3.42
C LYS A 53 -1.58 5.70 -3.96
N PHE A 54 -1.45 4.38 -3.83
CA PHE A 54 -0.45 3.58 -4.53
C PHE A 54 -1.11 2.70 -5.58
N ASN A 55 -0.54 2.65 -6.77
CA ASN A 55 -0.84 1.69 -7.81
C ASN A 55 0.38 0.80 -7.99
N CYS A 56 0.23 -0.49 -7.76
CA CYS A 56 1.32 -1.46 -7.73
C CYS A 56 1.09 -2.54 -8.80
N PRO A 57 1.34 -2.24 -10.09
CA PRO A 57 0.98 -3.13 -11.21
C PRO A 57 1.93 -4.32 -11.39
N GLU A 58 3.03 -4.36 -10.66
CA GLU A 58 4.04 -5.42 -10.77
C GLU A 58 3.94 -6.46 -9.64
N PHE A 59 2.79 -6.53 -8.96
CA PHE A 59 2.60 -7.48 -7.87
C PHE A 59 2.51 -8.91 -8.39
N THR A 60 3.19 -9.82 -7.68
CA THR A 60 3.10 -11.26 -7.92
C THR A 60 3.05 -12.02 -6.60
N SER A 61 2.31 -13.14 -6.59
CA SER A 61 2.27 -14.15 -5.55
C SER A 61 2.18 -15.54 -6.18
N LEU A 62 2.04 -16.57 -5.39
CA LEU A 62 1.84 -17.94 -5.88
C LEU A 62 0.47 -18.47 -5.46
N CYS A 63 -0.13 -19.28 -6.32
CA CYS A 63 -1.26 -20.10 -5.91
C CYS A 63 -0.80 -21.12 -4.84
N PRO A 64 -1.45 -21.19 -3.66
CA PRO A 64 -1.00 -22.07 -2.59
C PRO A 64 -1.18 -23.57 -2.92
N ILE A 65 -1.99 -23.89 -3.92
CA ILE A 65 -2.29 -25.27 -4.33
C ILE A 65 -1.40 -25.73 -5.47
N THR A 66 -1.20 -24.88 -6.49
CA THR A 66 -0.51 -25.30 -7.73
C THR A 66 0.88 -24.73 -7.87
N GLY A 67 1.26 -23.72 -7.05
CA GLY A 67 2.51 -22.98 -7.19
C GLY A 67 2.58 -22.11 -8.46
N GLN A 68 1.46 -21.99 -9.20
CA GLN A 68 1.41 -21.12 -10.37
C GLN A 68 1.51 -19.65 -9.95
N PRO A 69 2.31 -18.82 -10.64
CA PRO A 69 2.38 -17.40 -10.38
C PRO A 69 1.06 -16.69 -10.68
N ASP A 70 0.66 -15.84 -9.74
CA ASP A 70 -0.44 -14.91 -9.85
C ASP A 70 0.10 -13.48 -10.02
N PHE A 71 -0.49 -12.70 -10.92
CA PHE A 71 -0.11 -11.33 -11.21
C PHE A 71 -1.28 -10.41 -10.93
N ALA A 72 -1.01 -9.26 -10.34
CA ALA A 72 -2.05 -8.29 -10.02
C ALA A 72 -1.58 -6.84 -10.10
N ASN A 73 -2.54 -5.93 -10.27
CA ASN A 73 -2.38 -4.55 -9.86
C ASN A 73 -2.97 -4.39 -8.45
N ILE A 74 -2.13 -4.21 -7.46
CA ILE A 74 -2.59 -3.89 -6.10
C ILE A 74 -2.75 -2.38 -5.97
N ILE A 75 -3.97 -1.95 -5.63
CA ILE A 75 -4.31 -0.55 -5.39
C ILE A 75 -4.51 -0.37 -3.89
N ILE A 76 -3.74 0.54 -3.31
CA ILE A 76 -3.82 0.89 -1.88
C ILE A 76 -4.19 2.35 -1.78
N ASN A 77 -5.31 2.67 -1.15
CA ASN A 77 -5.71 4.04 -0.82
C ASN A 77 -5.81 4.17 0.70
N TYR A 78 -5.25 5.22 1.29
CA TYR A 78 -5.45 5.47 2.71
C TYR A 78 -5.50 6.95 3.05
N VAL A 79 -6.16 7.27 4.13
CA VAL A 79 -6.14 8.59 4.79
C VAL A 79 -5.23 8.46 6.00
N PRO A 80 -4.04 9.07 5.98
CA PRO A 80 -3.10 8.96 7.09
C PRO A 80 -3.62 9.66 8.35
N ASP A 81 -3.26 9.12 9.51
CA ASP A 81 -3.32 9.82 10.78
C ASP A 81 -1.93 10.41 11.08
N GLU A 82 -1.22 9.89 12.06
CA GLU A 82 0.09 10.39 12.49
C GLU A 82 1.25 9.88 11.61
N ARG A 83 1.05 8.83 10.80
CA ARG A 83 2.11 8.15 10.08
C ARG A 83 1.80 7.92 8.60
N LEU A 84 2.86 7.94 7.79
CA LEU A 84 2.85 7.63 6.36
C LEU A 84 3.78 6.45 6.09
N VAL A 85 3.41 5.57 5.16
CA VAL A 85 4.29 4.47 4.75
C VAL A 85 5.45 4.99 3.89
N GLU A 86 6.67 4.47 4.12
CA GLU A 86 7.82 4.77 3.28
C GLU A 86 7.74 3.94 1.99
N SER A 87 7.81 4.61 0.85
CA SER A 87 7.49 4.03 -0.46
C SER A 87 8.47 2.94 -0.93
N LYS A 88 9.77 3.05 -0.59
CA LYS A 88 10.76 2.04 -0.94
C LYS A 88 10.55 0.77 -0.11
N SER A 89 10.24 0.91 1.17
CA SER A 89 9.93 -0.23 2.06
C SER A 89 8.65 -0.93 1.62
N LEU A 90 7.61 -0.18 1.23
CA LEU A 90 6.39 -0.74 0.66
C LEU A 90 6.67 -1.54 -0.62
N LYS A 91 7.52 -1.01 -1.52
CA LYS A 91 7.94 -1.75 -2.72
C LYS A 91 8.62 -3.08 -2.37
N LEU A 92 9.52 -3.09 -1.39
CA LEU A 92 10.22 -4.30 -0.96
C LEU A 92 9.28 -5.29 -0.28
N TYR A 93 8.35 -4.79 0.52
CA TYR A 93 7.30 -5.59 1.13
C TYR A 93 6.42 -6.29 0.09
N LEU A 94 5.90 -5.56 -0.89
CA LEU A 94 5.10 -6.16 -1.97
C LEU A 94 5.91 -7.14 -2.82
N PHE A 95 7.21 -6.88 -3.02
CA PHE A 95 8.10 -7.82 -3.71
C PHE A 95 8.27 -9.14 -2.94
N SER A 96 8.20 -9.13 -1.62
CA SER A 96 8.37 -10.33 -0.78
C SER A 96 7.27 -11.38 -0.94
N PHE A 97 6.16 -11.02 -1.60
CA PHE A 97 5.10 -11.98 -1.92
C PHE A 97 5.41 -12.91 -3.09
N ARG A 98 6.51 -12.72 -3.82
CA ARG A 98 6.80 -13.45 -5.07
C ARG A 98 6.84 -14.95 -4.93
N GLU A 99 7.31 -15.48 -3.81
CA GLU A 99 7.32 -16.90 -3.50
C GLU A 99 6.32 -17.26 -2.38
N HIS A 100 5.51 -16.29 -1.95
CA HIS A 100 4.48 -16.51 -0.96
C HIS A 100 3.22 -17.11 -1.60
N GLY A 101 2.82 -18.29 -1.12
CA GLY A 101 1.63 -18.99 -1.59
C GLY A 101 0.42 -18.65 -0.74
N ASP A 102 -0.53 -17.89 -1.31
CA ASP A 102 -1.78 -17.56 -0.63
C ASP A 102 -2.91 -17.30 -1.63
N PHE A 103 -4.17 -17.40 -1.19
CA PHE A 103 -5.30 -17.05 -2.04
C PHE A 103 -5.38 -15.53 -2.24
N HIS A 104 -5.95 -15.11 -3.37
CA HIS A 104 -6.05 -13.70 -3.73
C HIS A 104 -6.76 -12.87 -2.66
N GLU A 105 -7.81 -13.43 -2.06
CA GLU A 105 -8.60 -12.83 -0.99
C GLU A 105 -7.77 -12.65 0.29
N ASP A 106 -6.91 -13.62 0.62
CA ASP A 106 -6.04 -13.53 1.78
C ASP A 106 -4.94 -12.50 1.57
N VAL A 107 -4.33 -12.47 0.40
CA VAL A 107 -3.28 -11.51 0.04
C VAL A 107 -3.69 -10.06 0.30
N VAL A 108 -4.87 -9.62 -0.19
CA VAL A 108 -5.31 -8.23 0.03
C VAL A 108 -5.60 -7.94 1.50
N ASN A 109 -6.12 -8.93 2.23
CA ASN A 109 -6.38 -8.80 3.66
C ASN A 109 -5.08 -8.76 4.49
N ILE A 110 -4.07 -9.53 4.12
CA ILE A 110 -2.73 -9.50 4.74
C ILE A 110 -2.12 -8.12 4.55
N ILE A 111 -2.08 -7.62 3.31
CA ILE A 111 -1.53 -6.29 3.00
C ILE A 111 -2.25 -5.19 3.81
N MET A 112 -3.58 -5.23 3.88
CA MET A 112 -4.35 -4.26 4.65
C MET A 112 -4.01 -4.32 6.14
N LYS A 113 -3.97 -5.52 6.75
CA LYS A 113 -3.70 -5.71 8.18
C LYS A 113 -2.28 -5.25 8.56
N ASP A 114 -1.28 -5.53 7.72
CA ASP A 114 0.09 -5.10 7.96
C ASP A 114 0.22 -3.58 7.92
N LEU A 115 -0.44 -2.94 6.95
CA LEU A 115 -0.46 -1.49 6.86
C LEU A 115 -1.26 -0.83 8.00
N ILE A 116 -2.35 -1.43 8.47
CA ILE A 116 -3.06 -0.94 9.66
C ILE A 116 -2.15 -1.01 10.89
N LYS A 117 -1.46 -2.14 11.08
CA LYS A 117 -0.53 -2.32 12.21
C LYS A 117 0.63 -1.31 12.19
N LEU A 118 1.14 -0.97 10.99
CA LEU A 118 2.23 -0.02 10.83
C LEU A 118 1.80 1.43 11.02
N LEU A 119 0.64 1.82 10.48
CA LEU A 119 0.25 3.21 10.26
C LEU A 119 -0.83 3.72 11.21
N ASP A 120 -1.67 2.82 11.76
CA ASP A 120 -2.93 3.16 12.45
C ASP A 120 -3.72 4.26 11.71
N PRO A 121 -4.04 4.05 10.42
CA PRO A 121 -4.59 5.09 9.56
C PRO A 121 -6.03 5.44 9.95
N LYS A 122 -6.51 6.63 9.59
CA LYS A 122 -7.93 7.00 9.73
C LYS A 122 -8.82 6.11 8.88
N TYR A 123 -8.35 5.79 7.66
CA TYR A 123 -9.03 4.95 6.68
C TYR A 123 -8.00 4.26 5.80
N ILE A 124 -8.28 3.04 5.38
CA ILE A 124 -7.50 2.33 4.35
C ILE A 124 -8.40 1.40 3.56
N GLU A 125 -8.12 1.26 2.28
CA GLU A 125 -8.67 0.22 1.41
C GLU A 125 -7.56 -0.41 0.56
N VAL A 126 -7.71 -1.69 0.30
CA VAL A 126 -6.84 -2.47 -0.59
C VAL A 126 -7.69 -3.20 -1.61
N TRP A 127 -7.37 -3.03 -2.86
CA TRP A 127 -8.03 -3.69 -3.99
C TRP A 127 -7.00 -4.44 -4.82
N GLY A 128 -7.15 -5.75 -4.94
CA GLY A 128 -6.34 -6.59 -5.81
C GLY A 128 -7.06 -6.83 -7.13
N LYS A 129 -6.47 -6.39 -8.24
CA LYS A 129 -6.96 -6.67 -9.60
C LYS A 129 -6.07 -7.74 -10.22
N PHE A 130 -6.45 -9.01 -10.04
CA PHE A 130 -5.66 -10.15 -10.50
C PHE A 130 -5.92 -10.46 -11.97
N LEU A 131 -4.86 -10.84 -12.70
CA LEU A 131 -4.97 -11.26 -14.09
C LEU A 131 -5.78 -12.56 -14.20
N PRO A 132 -6.60 -12.70 -15.24
CA PRO A 132 -7.41 -13.90 -15.42
C PRO A 132 -6.57 -15.18 -15.58
N ARG A 133 -7.05 -16.25 -14.93
CA ARG A 133 -6.61 -17.62 -15.19
C ARG A 133 -7.79 -18.45 -15.69
N GLY A 134 -7.63 -19.12 -16.83
CA GLY A 134 -8.72 -19.89 -17.44
C GLY A 134 -9.95 -19.05 -17.81
N GLY A 135 -9.76 -17.74 -18.06
CA GLY A 135 -10.84 -16.81 -18.39
C GLY A 135 -11.59 -16.23 -17.19
N LEU A 136 -11.14 -16.51 -15.95
CA LEU A 136 -11.74 -15.99 -14.72
C LEU A 136 -10.75 -15.08 -14.00
N SER A 137 -11.13 -13.83 -13.76
CA SER A 137 -10.42 -12.89 -12.86
C SER A 137 -11.09 -12.85 -11.50
N ILE A 138 -10.30 -12.60 -10.46
CA ILE A 138 -10.79 -12.41 -9.08
C ILE A 138 -10.24 -11.07 -8.60
N ASP A 139 -11.14 -10.16 -8.19
CA ASP A 139 -10.80 -8.81 -7.78
C ASP A 139 -11.22 -8.56 -6.31
N PRO A 140 -10.53 -9.15 -5.33
CA PRO A 140 -10.89 -8.97 -3.93
C PRO A 140 -10.65 -7.52 -3.49
N TYR A 141 -11.57 -7.03 -2.66
CA TYR A 141 -11.55 -5.71 -2.07
C TYR A 141 -11.76 -5.80 -0.56
N CYS A 142 -11.00 -5.07 0.20
CA CYS A 142 -11.20 -4.91 1.63
C CYS A 142 -10.92 -3.47 2.05
N ASN A 143 -11.56 -3.02 3.14
CA ASN A 143 -11.31 -1.72 3.71
C ASN A 143 -11.43 -1.72 5.24
N TYR A 144 -10.97 -0.63 5.84
CA TYR A 144 -11.00 -0.38 7.27
C TYR A 144 -11.17 1.11 7.52
N GLY A 145 -11.99 1.46 8.50
CA GLY A 145 -12.10 2.80 9.07
C GLY A 145 -11.82 2.74 10.57
N LYS A 146 -11.08 3.70 11.09
CA LYS A 146 -10.67 3.75 12.50
C LYS A 146 -11.89 3.72 13.42
N PRO A 147 -12.02 2.71 14.32
CA PRO A 147 -13.19 2.55 15.16
C PRO A 147 -13.48 3.77 16.03
N GLY A 148 -14.76 4.05 16.25
CA GLY A 148 -15.20 5.19 17.04
C GLY A 148 -15.02 6.56 16.37
N THR A 149 -14.66 6.59 15.10
CA THR A 149 -14.53 7.81 14.30
C THR A 149 -15.50 7.82 13.12
N ARG A 150 -15.66 8.98 12.45
CA ARG A 150 -16.44 9.07 11.21
C ARG A 150 -15.96 8.13 10.10
N TRP A 151 -14.72 7.70 10.17
CA TRP A 151 -14.11 6.83 9.18
C TRP A 151 -14.61 5.39 9.25
N GLU A 152 -15.06 4.94 10.42
CA GLU A 152 -15.71 3.64 10.58
C GLU A 152 -17.00 3.55 9.74
N GLN A 153 -17.86 4.58 9.82
CA GLN A 153 -19.07 4.65 8.99
C GLN A 153 -18.72 4.82 7.49
N ALA A 154 -17.73 5.67 7.17
CA ALA A 154 -17.28 5.86 5.79
C ALA A 154 -16.78 4.55 5.15
N ALA A 155 -16.06 3.71 5.92
CA ALA A 155 -15.62 2.40 5.44
C ALA A 155 -16.79 1.46 5.17
N TRP A 156 -17.78 1.45 6.06
CA TRP A 156 -18.99 0.66 5.87
C TRP A 156 -19.77 1.10 4.63
N ASP A 157 -20.00 2.40 4.47
CA ASP A 157 -20.73 2.96 3.32
C ASP A 157 -20.00 2.66 2.01
N ARG A 158 -18.66 2.76 2.03
CA ARG A 158 -17.81 2.45 0.88
C ARG A 158 -17.88 0.98 0.48
N LEU A 159 -17.86 0.06 1.46
CA LEU A 159 -17.99 -1.38 1.21
C LEU A 159 -19.39 -1.70 0.67
N ALA A 160 -20.44 -1.13 1.27
CA ALA A 160 -21.81 -1.38 0.87
C ALA A 160 -22.13 -0.88 -0.56
N SER A 161 -21.42 0.15 -1.04
CA SER A 161 -21.59 0.74 -2.37
C SER A 161 -20.53 0.27 -3.39
N HIS A 162 -19.56 -0.59 -2.98
CA HIS A 162 -18.49 -1.03 -3.85
C HIS A 162 -19.02 -1.93 -4.96
N ASP A 163 -18.75 -1.51 -6.20
CA ASP A 163 -19.08 -2.27 -7.43
C ASP A 163 -20.47 -2.92 -7.44
N MET A 164 -21.47 -2.21 -6.92
CA MET A 164 -22.88 -2.65 -7.00
C MET A 164 -23.33 -2.85 -8.46
N PHE A 165 -22.61 -2.22 -9.40
CA PHE A 165 -22.83 -2.38 -10.83
C PHE A 165 -21.61 -3.04 -11.45
N PRO A 166 -21.78 -4.10 -12.26
CA PRO A 166 -20.67 -4.76 -12.92
C PRO A 166 -19.97 -3.77 -13.86
N GLU A 167 -18.65 -3.68 -13.71
CA GLU A 167 -17.80 -2.96 -14.67
C GLU A 167 -17.94 -3.62 -16.07
N LYS A 168 -17.55 -2.89 -17.11
CA LYS A 168 -17.36 -3.50 -18.44
C LYS A 168 -16.33 -4.61 -18.30
N VAL A 169 -16.57 -5.73 -18.99
CA VAL A 169 -15.61 -6.84 -19.08
C VAL A 169 -14.26 -6.27 -19.53
N ASP A 170 -13.28 -6.37 -18.66
CA ASP A 170 -11.94 -5.89 -18.89
C ASP A 170 -11.03 -7.11 -19.16
N ASN A 171 -10.57 -7.22 -20.40
CA ASN A 171 -9.61 -8.25 -20.81
C ASN A 171 -8.19 -7.79 -20.48
N ARG A 172 -7.91 -7.56 -19.21
CA ARG A 172 -6.61 -7.11 -18.72
C ARG A 172 -5.45 -7.94 -19.26
#